data_62b9e6c864063572761f8e60e1dbbf95
#
_entry.id   62b9e6c864063572761f8e60e1dbbf95
#
_cell.length_a   1.000
_cell.length_b   1.000
_cell.length_c   1.000
_cell.angle_alpha   90.00
_cell.angle_beta   90.00
_cell.angle_gamma   90.00
#
_symmetry.space_group_name_H-M   'P 1'
#
loop_
_entity.id
_entity.type
_entity.pdbx_description
1 polymer ?
#
loop_
_entity_poly.entity_id
_entity_poly.type
_entity_poly.pdbx_seq_one_letter_code
_entity_poly.pdbx_strand_id
1 'polypeptide(L)'
;MAIADLKLGSVILPRSESPKAISRLTEFEWFHKIDTDNDTVTPEIDDLLLEAQKTYQSIDDVIKGLGVPQMVGILEIMFTGKKIKKKDYEIDEIEDMVNELKKRAPSIIDEPIKLLEEQTTTKRSLEEYTSLKETLEVAKKLNIDLSGFGLMKYFYTNLFVIDSKDYEEISRALDGITFFKYDLALKEKSAILVIASIDDSDKALKVLRGFNANPFSIPEGIPQIPAQAYSMAETKIKELTAKQSTITKQITKISKKIRRDILAIHEEAQVAKDVLETLRKPGGTKNFAVIQGFIPIKMEEKFKNATKQWMSVSEDVTDPKLKEQIPTLFDNPRFVRTFEVITESQGIPRKGEADPTPMIALMWPIFYGLMFADLGHGLLLMGMGLLFKFKGQGNLSRWGMLIAISGASAAIAGVGAGEAFGFHLDHMGPLEGLLEEGGALHSISWLVGILSVAELTFEQVINILKVSLFIGIVHLVWAMILRVKRLAQEGHKFVMYMEAIPNITLYGGIVVIMMCAIGANYDVMNMYSKIHTEAVPWVTVFLGDWAQVWIITRISVIIVIVSMTMMMIGGIMHAKKHPEDGGSAANVVMEVFLGKTVEALAHTISYARLGIML
;
A
#
# COMPACT_ATOMS: atom_id res chain seq x y z
N MET A 1 0.05 -11.25 -25.69
CA MET A 1 0.65 -10.95 -24.39
C MET A 1 -0.12 -9.78 -23.81
N ALA A 2 -0.43 -9.81 -22.54
CA ALA A 2 -1.23 -8.76 -21.89
C ALA A 2 -0.40 -7.50 -21.50
N ILE A 3 0.91 -7.55 -21.72
CA ILE A 3 1.83 -6.42 -21.57
C ILE A 3 2.14 -5.85 -22.94
N ALA A 4 1.97 -4.53 -23.09
CA ALA A 4 2.23 -3.83 -24.33
C ALA A 4 3.75 -3.75 -24.61
N ASP A 5 4.14 -3.98 -25.84
CA ASP A 5 5.50 -3.70 -26.29
C ASP A 5 5.67 -2.19 -26.51
N LEU A 6 6.76 -1.63 -25.96
CA LEU A 6 7.08 -0.21 -25.99
C LEU A 6 8.30 0.07 -26.86
N LYS A 7 8.26 1.19 -27.58
CA LYS A 7 9.37 1.79 -28.32
C LYS A 7 9.84 3.07 -27.66
N LEU A 8 11.08 3.46 -27.94
CA LEU A 8 11.60 4.78 -27.59
C LEU A 8 11.13 5.80 -28.61
N GLY A 9 10.31 6.74 -28.18
CA GLY A 9 9.92 7.90 -28.97
C GLY A 9 10.80 9.09 -28.61
N SER A 10 11.43 9.73 -29.60
CA SER A 10 12.26 10.93 -29.43
C SER A 10 11.67 12.06 -30.26
N VAL A 11 11.47 13.23 -29.65
CA VAL A 11 11.01 14.44 -30.34
C VAL A 11 12.10 15.49 -30.22
N ILE A 12 12.58 15.98 -31.37
CA ILE A 12 13.62 17.00 -31.48
C ILE A 12 12.96 18.30 -31.95
N LEU A 13 13.13 19.38 -31.21
CA LEU A 13 12.45 20.64 -31.40
C LEU A 13 13.29 21.84 -30.93
N PRO A 14 12.99 23.07 -31.41
CA PRO A 14 13.56 24.28 -30.83
C PRO A 14 13.19 24.40 -29.35
N ARG A 15 14.13 24.84 -28.52
CA ARG A 15 13.93 24.87 -27.07
C ARG A 15 12.75 25.76 -26.64
N SER A 16 12.51 26.85 -27.38
CA SER A 16 11.35 27.75 -27.16
C SER A 16 10.00 27.07 -27.34
N GLU A 17 9.94 25.96 -28.08
CA GLU A 17 8.71 25.20 -28.32
C GLU A 17 8.51 24.02 -27.36
N SER A 18 9.44 23.83 -26.40
CA SER A 18 9.36 22.72 -25.43
C SER A 18 8.05 22.69 -24.63
N PRO A 19 7.50 23.81 -24.13
CA PRO A 19 6.21 23.83 -23.44
C PRO A 19 5.07 23.29 -24.30
N LYS A 20 5.01 23.74 -25.57
CA LYS A 20 3.99 23.31 -26.52
C LYS A 20 4.10 21.83 -26.88
N ALA A 21 5.33 21.32 -27.01
CA ALA A 21 5.56 19.91 -27.26
C ALA A 21 5.15 19.03 -26.08
N ILE A 22 5.43 19.45 -24.85
CA ILE A 22 5.04 18.74 -23.64
C ILE A 22 3.52 18.76 -23.50
N SER A 23 2.85 19.89 -23.76
CA SER A 23 1.38 19.95 -23.81
C SER A 23 0.80 18.90 -24.75
N ARG A 24 1.29 18.85 -25.99
CA ARG A 24 0.85 17.87 -26.99
C ARG A 24 1.14 16.42 -26.59
N LEU A 25 2.28 16.16 -25.97
CA LEU A 25 2.63 14.81 -25.48
C LEU A 25 1.79 14.42 -24.27
N THR A 26 1.39 15.37 -23.44
CA THR A 26 0.48 15.13 -22.31
C THR A 26 -0.94 14.83 -22.81
N GLU A 27 -1.44 15.56 -23.80
CA GLU A 27 -2.72 15.27 -24.46
C GLU A 27 -2.74 13.89 -25.13
N PHE A 28 -1.58 13.44 -25.61
CA PHE A 28 -1.42 12.11 -26.19
C PHE A 28 -1.59 10.98 -25.18
N GLU A 29 -1.43 11.23 -23.85
CA GLU A 29 -1.64 10.32 -22.70
C GLU A 29 -0.76 9.05 -22.68
N TRP A 30 -0.19 8.62 -23.81
CA TRP A 30 0.55 7.36 -23.96
C TRP A 30 2.06 7.56 -24.07
N PHE A 31 2.56 8.72 -23.65
CA PHE A 31 3.98 9.06 -23.65
C PHE A 31 4.53 9.04 -22.23
N HIS A 32 5.38 8.08 -21.91
CA HIS A 32 6.07 8.01 -20.64
C HIS A 32 7.46 8.64 -20.77
N LYS A 33 7.61 9.87 -20.29
CA LYS A 33 8.86 10.63 -20.38
C LYS A 33 9.98 9.93 -19.62
N ILE A 34 11.20 9.96 -20.20
CA ILE A 34 12.45 9.51 -19.57
C ILE A 34 13.24 10.74 -19.19
N ASP A 35 13.82 10.76 -17.97
CA ASP A 35 14.77 11.78 -17.59
C ASP A 35 16.11 11.52 -18.29
N THR A 36 16.60 12.52 -19.02
CA THR A 36 17.89 12.46 -19.72
C THR A 36 18.94 13.20 -18.91
N ASP A 37 20.13 12.61 -18.75
CA ASP A 37 21.24 13.12 -17.93
C ASP A 37 21.87 14.45 -18.41
N ASN A 38 21.33 15.14 -19.39
CA ASN A 38 21.89 16.38 -19.92
C ASN A 38 21.34 17.62 -19.21
N ASP A 39 22.06 18.06 -18.20
CA ASP A 39 21.80 19.20 -17.32
C ASP A 39 21.91 20.59 -17.97
N THR A 40 21.13 20.91 -18.97
CA THR A 40 20.98 22.31 -19.40
C THR A 40 19.66 22.88 -18.86
N VAL A 41 19.75 23.46 -17.67
CA VAL A 41 18.63 24.10 -16.96
C VAL A 41 18.27 25.42 -17.68
N THR A 42 16.96 25.71 -17.78
CA THR A 42 16.44 26.98 -18.29
C THR A 42 16.16 27.90 -17.08
N PRO A 43 16.92 29.00 -16.88
CA PRO A 43 16.78 29.82 -15.67
C PRO A 43 15.37 30.33 -15.40
N GLU A 44 14.63 30.72 -16.43
CA GLU A 44 13.25 31.21 -16.34
C GLU A 44 12.29 30.17 -15.75
N ILE A 45 12.50 28.89 -16.06
CA ILE A 45 11.69 27.78 -15.54
C ILE A 45 12.06 27.49 -14.06
N ASP A 46 13.33 27.69 -13.69
CA ASP A 46 13.79 27.49 -12.31
C ASP A 46 13.14 28.48 -11.34
N ASP A 47 13.00 29.74 -11.74
CA ASP A 47 12.37 30.75 -10.91
C ASP A 47 10.86 30.44 -10.72
N LEU A 48 10.18 30.09 -11.81
CA LEU A 48 8.77 29.67 -11.75
C LEU A 48 8.57 28.39 -10.91
N LEU A 49 9.47 27.42 -11.06
CA LEU A 49 9.45 26.19 -10.27
C LEU A 49 9.65 26.48 -8.78
N LEU A 50 10.59 27.36 -8.44
CA LEU A 50 10.83 27.77 -7.06
C LEU A 50 9.59 28.45 -6.45
N GLU A 51 8.92 29.30 -7.21
CA GLU A 51 7.67 29.94 -6.78
C GLU A 51 6.52 28.93 -6.59
N ALA A 52 6.35 28.01 -7.53
CA ALA A 52 5.37 26.93 -7.44
C ALA A 52 5.63 26.01 -6.24
N GLN A 53 6.89 25.65 -6.00
CA GLN A 53 7.31 24.85 -4.85
C GLN A 53 7.04 25.55 -3.52
N LYS A 54 7.37 26.84 -3.41
CA LYS A 54 7.08 27.64 -2.20
C LYS A 54 5.58 27.73 -1.93
N THR A 55 4.80 27.96 -2.97
CA THR A 55 3.33 28.03 -2.85
C THR A 55 2.76 26.68 -2.42
N TYR A 56 3.20 25.59 -3.07
CA TYR A 56 2.80 24.24 -2.71
C TYR A 56 3.14 23.92 -1.24
N GLN A 57 4.39 24.19 -0.82
CA GLN A 57 4.84 23.92 0.55
C GLN A 57 4.02 24.71 1.59
N SER A 58 3.75 25.99 1.32
CA SER A 58 2.95 26.81 2.23
C SER A 58 1.53 26.27 2.39
N ILE A 59 0.91 25.79 1.31
CA ILE A 59 -0.43 25.20 1.34
C ILE A 59 -0.38 23.84 2.08
N ASP A 60 0.62 23.01 1.82
CA ASP A 60 0.79 21.69 2.43
C ASP A 60 1.00 21.80 3.95
N ASP A 61 1.81 22.77 4.40
CA ASP A 61 2.03 23.05 5.82
C ASP A 61 0.73 23.48 6.53
N VAL A 62 -0.09 24.28 5.85
CA VAL A 62 -1.43 24.66 6.37
C VAL A 62 -2.37 23.46 6.44
N ILE A 63 -2.40 22.61 5.42
CA ILE A 63 -3.21 21.38 5.40
C ILE A 63 -2.84 20.46 6.57
N LYS A 64 -1.53 20.27 6.79
CA LYS A 64 -1.01 19.47 7.90
C LYS A 64 -1.34 20.11 9.26
N GLY A 65 -1.13 21.40 9.39
CA GLY A 65 -1.43 22.17 10.61
C GLY A 65 -2.91 22.15 10.99
N LEU A 66 -3.79 22.27 10.01
CA LEU A 66 -5.25 22.19 10.20
C LEU A 66 -5.77 20.76 10.41
N GLY A 67 -4.95 19.73 10.18
CA GLY A 67 -5.37 18.32 10.22
C GLY A 67 -6.44 18.00 9.17
N VAL A 68 -6.39 18.66 7.99
CA VAL A 68 -7.36 18.39 6.91
C VAL A 68 -7.04 17.02 6.29
N PRO A 69 -7.97 16.04 6.32
CA PRO A 69 -7.75 14.77 5.65
C PRO A 69 -7.67 14.98 4.14
N GLN A 70 -6.54 14.58 3.55
CA GLN A 70 -6.29 14.69 2.11
C GLN A 70 -7.15 13.71 1.30
N MET A 71 -7.56 12.60 1.90
CA MET A 71 -8.48 11.65 1.28
C MET A 71 -9.93 11.96 1.63
N VAL A 72 -10.77 11.98 0.61
CA VAL A 72 -12.22 12.02 0.79
C VAL A 72 -12.67 10.65 1.30
N GLY A 73 -13.33 10.59 2.44
CA GLY A 73 -13.82 9.33 3.00
C GLY A 73 -14.83 8.66 2.05
N ILE A 74 -14.77 7.31 1.95
CA ILE A 74 -15.68 6.51 1.11
C ILE A 74 -17.15 6.90 1.37
N LEU A 75 -17.51 7.09 2.62
CA LEU A 75 -18.86 7.52 3.02
C LEU A 75 -19.20 8.92 2.50
N GLU A 76 -18.25 9.85 2.50
CA GLU A 76 -18.48 11.22 2.00
C GLU A 76 -18.74 11.21 0.49
N ILE A 77 -18.02 10.37 -0.28
CA ILE A 77 -18.27 10.18 -1.72
C ILE A 77 -19.65 9.60 -1.97
N MET A 78 -20.06 8.60 -1.17
CA MET A 78 -21.37 7.94 -1.29
C MET A 78 -22.54 8.89 -0.99
N PHE A 79 -22.44 9.68 0.08
CA PHE A 79 -23.55 10.50 0.53
C PHE A 79 -23.65 11.87 -0.17
N THR A 80 -22.53 12.46 -0.59
CA THR A 80 -22.57 13.78 -1.23
C THR A 80 -22.89 13.71 -2.72
N GLY A 81 -22.58 12.62 -3.40
CA GLY A 81 -22.93 12.38 -4.83
C GLY A 81 -22.39 13.44 -5.81
N LYS A 82 -21.69 14.45 -5.31
CA LYS A 82 -21.18 15.54 -6.12
C LYS A 82 -19.85 15.14 -6.75
N LYS A 83 -19.89 14.84 -8.03
CA LYS A 83 -18.67 14.74 -8.84
C LYS A 83 -17.90 16.05 -8.68
N ILE A 84 -16.63 15.96 -8.24
CA ILE A 84 -15.72 17.09 -8.26
C ILE A 84 -15.57 17.48 -9.73
N LYS A 85 -15.96 18.72 -10.08
CA LYS A 85 -15.74 19.23 -11.44
C LYS A 85 -14.23 19.36 -11.62
N LYS A 86 -13.69 18.61 -12.57
CA LYS A 86 -12.32 18.82 -13.02
C LYS A 86 -12.23 20.18 -13.70
N LYS A 87 -11.13 20.87 -13.47
CA LYS A 87 -10.82 22.13 -14.15
C LYS A 87 -9.69 21.80 -15.11
N ASP A 88 -9.90 22.05 -16.39
CA ASP A 88 -8.90 21.83 -17.41
C ASP A 88 -8.07 23.11 -17.59
N TYR A 89 -6.76 22.98 -17.60
CA TYR A 89 -5.80 24.08 -17.85
C TYR A 89 -4.97 23.75 -19.08
N GLU A 90 -4.70 24.76 -19.91
CA GLU A 90 -3.76 24.66 -20.99
C GLU A 90 -2.33 24.85 -20.45
N ILE A 91 -1.38 23.98 -20.85
CA ILE A 91 0.00 24.03 -20.34
C ILE A 91 0.77 25.23 -20.89
N ASP A 92 0.37 25.76 -22.05
CA ASP A 92 0.96 26.97 -22.64
C ASP A 92 0.79 28.20 -21.71
N GLU A 93 -0.14 28.16 -20.77
CA GLU A 93 -0.44 29.20 -19.78
C GLU A 93 0.13 28.88 -18.39
N ILE A 94 1.17 28.04 -18.28
CA ILE A 94 1.71 27.62 -16.98
C ILE A 94 2.21 28.77 -16.12
N GLU A 95 2.78 29.80 -16.76
CA GLU A 95 3.20 31.03 -16.07
C GLU A 95 2.01 31.78 -15.50
N ASP A 96 0.95 31.91 -16.26
CA ASP A 96 -0.31 32.55 -15.82
C ASP A 96 -0.94 31.74 -14.69
N MET A 97 -0.91 30.41 -14.77
CA MET A 97 -1.39 29.52 -13.71
C MET A 97 -0.62 29.73 -12.39
N VAL A 98 0.71 29.80 -12.44
CA VAL A 98 1.54 30.05 -11.25
C VAL A 98 1.26 31.44 -10.67
N ASN A 99 1.14 32.45 -11.53
CA ASN A 99 0.80 33.81 -11.12
C ASN A 99 -0.61 33.92 -10.51
N GLU A 100 -1.58 33.21 -11.05
CA GLU A 100 -2.95 33.13 -10.50
C GLU A 100 -2.93 32.43 -9.13
N LEU A 101 -2.23 31.31 -9.00
CA LEU A 101 -2.05 30.59 -7.74
C LEU A 101 -1.41 31.48 -6.68
N LYS A 102 -0.36 32.24 -7.03
CA LYS A 102 0.30 33.18 -6.14
C LYS A 102 -0.64 34.28 -5.63
N LYS A 103 -1.60 34.72 -6.44
CA LYS A 103 -2.61 35.69 -6.06
C LYS A 103 -3.74 35.09 -5.22
N ARG A 104 -4.16 33.86 -5.52
CA ARG A 104 -5.31 33.22 -4.87
C ARG A 104 -4.94 32.52 -3.56
N ALA A 105 -3.75 31.93 -3.46
CA ALA A 105 -3.33 31.17 -2.29
C ALA A 105 -3.38 32.01 -1.00
N PRO A 106 -2.85 33.25 -0.92
CA PRO A 106 -2.90 34.05 0.29
C PRO A 106 -4.32 34.28 0.81
N SER A 107 -5.30 34.49 -0.09
CA SER A 107 -6.70 34.72 0.31
C SER A 107 -7.32 33.54 1.06
N ILE A 108 -6.77 32.33 0.93
CA ILE A 108 -7.27 31.11 1.56
C ILE A 108 -6.39 30.69 2.75
N ILE A 109 -5.06 30.89 2.66
CA ILE A 109 -4.11 30.39 3.67
C ILE A 109 -3.72 31.42 4.75
N ASP A 110 -3.84 32.72 4.51
CA ASP A 110 -3.37 33.75 5.46
C ASP A 110 -4.09 33.72 6.81
N GLU A 111 -5.41 33.53 6.82
CA GLU A 111 -6.19 33.42 8.06
C GLU A 111 -5.81 32.14 8.83
N PRO A 112 -5.76 30.95 8.20
CA PRO A 112 -5.23 29.74 8.83
C PRO A 112 -3.80 29.85 9.37
N ILE A 113 -2.88 30.45 8.62
CA ILE A 113 -1.48 30.63 9.06
C ILE A 113 -1.44 31.44 10.37
N LYS A 114 -2.12 32.57 10.43
CA LYS A 114 -2.18 33.39 11.64
C LYS A 114 -2.73 32.62 12.84
N LEU A 115 -3.75 31.80 12.65
CA LEU A 115 -4.30 30.97 13.73
C LEU A 115 -3.36 29.87 14.18
N LEU A 116 -2.62 29.25 13.27
CA LEU A 116 -1.63 28.21 13.59
C LEU A 116 -0.42 28.82 14.31
N GLU A 117 0.02 30.00 13.91
CA GLU A 117 1.04 30.78 14.62
C GLU A 117 0.59 31.17 16.02
N GLU A 118 -0.66 31.65 16.15
CA GLU A 118 -1.23 31.98 17.45
C GLU A 118 -1.41 30.73 18.34
N GLN A 119 -1.76 29.59 17.76
CA GLN A 119 -1.82 28.32 18.47
C GLN A 119 -0.43 27.91 18.99
N THR A 120 0.60 28.01 18.14
CA THR A 120 1.97 27.64 18.47
C THR A 120 2.54 28.53 19.56
N THR A 121 2.34 29.85 19.45
CA THR A 121 2.77 30.83 20.47
C THR A 121 2.03 30.63 21.77
N THR A 122 0.72 30.40 21.73
CA THR A 122 -0.09 30.12 22.93
C THR A 122 0.33 28.82 23.60
N LYS A 123 0.61 27.78 22.83
CA LYS A 123 1.10 26.49 23.35
C LYS A 123 2.46 26.64 24.02
N ARG A 124 3.39 27.35 23.38
CA ARG A 124 4.71 27.64 23.96
C ARG A 124 4.60 28.42 25.26
N SER A 125 3.80 29.48 25.29
CA SER A 125 3.55 30.26 26.52
C SER A 125 2.90 29.40 27.60
N LEU A 126 1.99 28.49 27.24
CA LEU A 126 1.36 27.57 28.20
C LEU A 126 2.40 26.63 28.82
N GLU A 127 3.32 26.06 28.02
CA GLU A 127 4.42 25.21 28.48
C GLU A 127 5.37 26.00 29.41
N GLU A 128 5.72 27.24 29.05
CA GLU A 128 6.57 28.13 29.84
C GLU A 128 5.94 28.44 31.20
N TYR A 129 4.65 28.86 31.23
CA TYR A 129 3.96 29.14 32.49
C TYR A 129 3.67 27.90 33.32
N THR A 130 3.49 26.74 32.70
CA THR A 130 3.31 25.46 33.41
C THR A 130 4.63 25.06 34.11
N SER A 131 5.76 25.13 33.44
CA SER A 131 7.08 24.91 34.03
C SER A 131 7.39 25.93 35.12
N LEU A 132 7.04 27.19 34.90
CA LEU A 132 7.17 28.24 35.89
C LEU A 132 6.34 27.93 37.14
N LYS A 133 5.08 27.51 37.01
CA LYS A 133 4.19 27.14 38.11
C LYS A 133 4.78 26.00 38.93
N GLU A 134 5.31 24.95 38.28
CA GLU A 134 5.96 23.81 38.94
C GLU A 134 7.14 24.30 39.80
N THR A 135 7.96 25.19 39.31
CA THR A 135 9.12 25.74 40.02
C THR A 135 8.70 26.67 41.16
N LEU A 136 7.68 27.52 40.92
CA LEU A 136 7.14 28.41 41.95
C LEU A 136 6.43 27.65 43.09
N GLU A 137 5.90 26.44 42.87
CA GLU A 137 5.35 25.59 43.90
C GLU A 137 6.42 25.20 44.92
N VAL A 138 7.64 24.89 44.45
CA VAL A 138 8.79 24.60 45.30
C VAL A 138 9.22 25.85 46.06
N ALA A 139 9.38 26.96 45.38
CA ALA A 139 9.78 28.22 46.02
C ALA A 139 8.77 28.67 47.09
N LYS A 140 7.45 28.48 46.86
CA LYS A 140 6.39 28.73 47.82
C LYS A 140 6.45 27.84 49.05
N LYS A 141 6.68 26.51 48.88
CA LYS A 141 6.83 25.55 49.97
C LYS A 141 8.04 25.87 50.86
N LEU A 142 9.11 26.35 50.25
CA LEU A 142 10.35 26.66 50.97
C LEU A 142 10.38 28.10 51.51
N ASN A 143 9.37 28.92 51.19
CA ASN A 143 9.29 30.34 51.53
C ASN A 143 10.55 31.12 51.15
N ILE A 144 11.16 30.78 49.96
CA ILE A 144 12.35 31.41 49.46
C ILE A 144 11.94 32.70 48.72
N ASP A 145 12.58 33.82 49.06
CA ASP A 145 12.40 35.09 48.35
C ASP A 145 13.03 34.97 46.95
N LEU A 146 12.23 35.24 45.90
CA LEU A 146 12.65 35.14 44.53
C LEU A 146 13.70 36.20 44.13
N SER A 147 13.84 37.30 44.91
CA SER A 147 14.90 38.29 44.74
C SER A 147 16.30 37.73 44.99
N GLY A 148 16.37 36.60 45.67
CA GLY A 148 17.62 35.88 45.98
C GLY A 148 18.14 34.99 44.88
N PHE A 149 17.48 34.90 43.73
CA PHE A 149 17.98 34.08 42.61
C PHE A 149 18.86 34.89 41.65
N GLY A 150 19.90 34.23 41.13
CA GLY A 150 20.86 34.79 40.20
C GLY A 150 22.21 35.04 40.82
N LEU A 151 22.99 35.91 40.18
CA LEU A 151 24.31 36.33 40.63
C LEU A 151 24.18 37.36 41.75
N MET A 152 24.58 36.96 42.97
CA MET A 152 24.79 37.87 44.10
C MET A 152 26.25 38.31 44.18
N LYS A 153 26.56 39.19 45.13
CA LYS A 153 27.91 39.77 45.29
C LYS A 153 29.02 38.70 45.50
N TYR A 154 28.70 37.56 46.10
CA TYR A 154 29.67 36.48 46.39
C TYR A 154 29.19 35.07 46.00
N PHE A 155 27.92 34.89 45.76
CA PHE A 155 27.32 33.60 45.48
C PHE A 155 26.39 33.66 44.29
N TYR A 156 26.30 32.53 43.58
CA TYR A 156 25.24 32.25 42.59
C TYR A 156 24.22 31.30 43.23
N THR A 157 22.98 31.68 43.21
CA THR A 157 21.88 30.84 43.72
C THR A 157 20.80 30.73 42.68
N ASN A 158 20.43 29.51 42.31
CA ASN A 158 19.29 29.32 41.41
C ASN A 158 18.61 27.95 41.62
N LEU A 159 17.37 27.87 41.17
CA LEU A 159 16.55 26.67 41.20
C LEU A 159 16.49 26.06 39.82
N PHE A 160 16.71 24.76 39.70
CA PHE A 160 16.67 24.01 38.46
C PHE A 160 15.66 22.90 38.55
N VAL A 161 14.90 22.64 37.52
CA VAL A 161 14.00 21.49 37.38
C VAL A 161 14.70 20.43 36.54
N ILE A 162 14.83 19.23 37.07
CA ILE A 162 15.51 18.09 36.43
C ILE A 162 14.57 16.88 36.39
N ASP A 163 14.84 15.94 35.49
CA ASP A 163 14.22 14.63 35.56
C ASP A 163 14.80 13.84 36.75
N SER A 164 13.92 13.19 37.55
CA SER A 164 14.32 12.47 38.73
C SER A 164 15.33 11.34 38.47
N LYS A 165 15.35 10.83 37.23
CA LYS A 165 16.30 9.81 36.77
C LYS A 165 17.74 10.31 36.71
N ASP A 166 17.92 11.57 36.30
CA ASP A 166 19.23 12.17 36.09
C ASP A 166 19.89 12.68 37.38
N TYR A 167 19.15 12.64 38.48
CA TYR A 167 19.61 13.18 39.76
C TYR A 167 20.95 12.60 40.24
N GLU A 168 21.14 11.27 40.16
CA GLU A 168 22.37 10.64 40.60
C GLU A 168 23.59 11.06 39.80
N GLU A 169 23.44 11.22 38.48
CA GLU A 169 24.50 11.65 37.60
C GLU A 169 24.85 13.15 37.80
N ILE A 170 23.80 13.96 37.94
CA ILE A 170 23.95 15.40 38.26
C ILE A 170 24.62 15.57 39.63
N SER A 171 24.23 14.79 40.61
CA SER A 171 24.81 14.84 41.94
C SER A 171 26.29 14.54 41.96
N ARG A 172 26.73 13.56 41.17
CA ARG A 172 28.18 13.26 41.00
C ARG A 172 28.94 14.35 40.21
N ALA A 173 28.27 14.92 39.23
CA ALA A 173 28.89 15.95 38.37
C ALA A 173 29.01 17.31 39.10
N LEU A 174 28.18 17.58 40.09
CA LEU A 174 28.20 18.77 40.96
C LEU A 174 29.05 18.59 42.23
N ASP A 175 29.98 17.62 42.21
CA ASP A 175 30.86 17.39 43.36
C ASP A 175 31.65 18.68 43.73
N GLY A 176 31.61 19.02 45.03
CA GLY A 176 32.16 20.26 45.58
C GLY A 176 31.24 21.48 45.51
N ILE A 177 30.06 21.40 44.94
CA ILE A 177 29.06 22.48 44.91
C ILE A 177 27.90 22.13 45.82
N THR A 178 27.46 23.09 46.64
CA THR A 178 26.34 22.87 47.55
C THR A 178 25.01 22.91 46.79
N PHE A 179 24.21 21.87 46.92
CA PHE A 179 22.88 21.82 46.37
C PHE A 179 21.88 21.08 47.26
N PHE A 180 20.58 21.39 47.13
CA PHE A 180 19.50 20.76 47.88
C PHE A 180 18.46 20.22 46.89
N LYS A 181 18.06 18.95 47.08
CA LYS A 181 17.02 18.29 46.29
C LYS A 181 15.64 18.50 46.90
N TYR A 182 14.66 18.76 46.09
CA TYR A 182 13.23 18.82 46.44
C TYR A 182 12.41 18.03 45.43
N ASP A 183 11.64 17.08 45.93
CA ASP A 183 10.75 16.31 45.04
C ASP A 183 9.49 17.10 44.71
N LEU A 184 9.19 17.20 43.46
CA LEU A 184 7.97 17.85 42.95
C LEU A 184 6.76 16.91 43.08
N ALA A 185 5.57 17.46 43.03
CA ALA A 185 4.31 16.68 43.07
C ALA A 185 4.19 15.69 41.90
N LEU A 186 4.79 15.97 40.76
CA LEU A 186 5.00 15.05 39.64
C LEU A 186 6.22 14.18 39.95
N LYS A 187 6.00 12.88 40.24
CA LYS A 187 7.03 11.89 40.65
C LYS A 187 8.20 11.72 39.68
N GLU A 188 8.12 12.25 38.46
CA GLU A 188 9.14 12.13 37.42
C GLU A 188 10.15 13.31 37.39
N LYS A 189 9.84 14.41 38.11
CA LYS A 189 10.69 15.61 38.13
C LYS A 189 11.08 15.98 39.57
N SER A 190 12.31 16.43 39.74
CA SER A 190 12.83 16.97 40.99
C SER A 190 13.38 18.38 40.77
N ALA A 191 13.27 19.22 41.81
CA ALA A 191 13.92 20.52 41.77
C ALA A 191 15.22 20.48 42.56
N ILE A 192 16.26 21.13 42.06
CA ILE A 192 17.56 21.29 42.72
C ILE A 192 17.82 22.77 42.94
N LEU A 193 17.94 23.17 44.19
CA LEU A 193 18.43 24.50 44.57
C LEU A 193 19.97 24.42 44.64
N VAL A 194 20.64 25.14 43.74
CA VAL A 194 22.12 25.19 43.70
C VAL A 194 22.61 26.49 44.29
N ILE A 195 23.60 26.38 45.19
CA ILE A 195 24.27 27.50 45.80
C ILE A 195 25.77 27.33 45.49
N ALA A 196 26.33 28.14 44.61
CA ALA A 196 27.72 28.06 44.18
C ALA A 196 28.47 29.39 44.48
N SER A 197 29.80 29.33 44.63
CA SER A 197 30.64 30.52 44.59
C SER A 197 30.56 31.12 43.19
N ILE A 198 30.90 32.41 43.03
CA ILE A 198 30.95 33.05 41.71
C ILE A 198 31.90 32.29 40.78
N ASP A 199 33.04 31.83 41.29
CA ASP A 199 34.05 31.11 40.53
C ASP A 199 33.58 29.74 40.02
N ASP A 200 32.68 29.07 40.78
CA ASP A 200 32.12 27.76 40.47
C ASP A 200 30.79 27.85 39.69
N SER A 201 30.22 29.04 39.55
CA SER A 201 28.92 29.26 38.93
C SER A 201 28.87 28.75 37.48
N ASP A 202 29.92 29.03 36.70
CA ASP A 202 30.04 28.58 35.32
C ASP A 202 30.15 27.07 35.19
N LYS A 203 30.79 26.39 36.13
CA LYS A 203 30.90 24.93 36.20
C LYS A 203 29.52 24.33 36.47
N ALA A 204 28.80 24.86 37.47
CA ALA A 204 27.44 24.41 37.81
C ALA A 204 26.47 24.58 36.62
N LEU A 205 26.49 25.73 35.94
CA LEU A 205 25.68 26.01 34.78
C LEU A 205 25.96 25.09 33.58
N LYS A 206 27.25 24.81 33.32
CA LYS A 206 27.64 23.90 32.23
C LYS A 206 27.17 22.47 32.50
N VAL A 207 27.34 21.97 33.71
CA VAL A 207 26.85 20.64 34.12
C VAL A 207 25.35 20.56 33.93
N LEU A 208 24.60 21.48 34.52
CA LEU A 208 23.12 21.44 34.49
C LEU A 208 22.54 21.62 33.09
N ARG A 209 23.15 22.48 32.24
CA ARG A 209 22.73 22.60 30.83
C ARG A 209 23.00 21.32 30.02
N GLY A 210 24.03 20.54 30.37
CA GLY A 210 24.28 19.23 29.77
C GLY A 210 23.15 18.24 29.97
N PHE A 211 22.37 18.39 31.05
CA PHE A 211 21.16 17.62 31.36
C PHE A 211 19.86 18.36 31.00
N ASN A 212 19.91 19.34 30.09
CA ASN A 212 18.77 20.19 29.71
C ASN A 212 18.07 20.92 30.87
N ALA A 213 18.74 21.06 32.01
CA ALA A 213 18.22 21.82 33.13
C ALA A 213 18.55 23.31 32.96
N ASN A 214 17.52 24.09 32.69
CA ASN A 214 17.65 25.54 32.57
C ASN A 214 17.51 26.23 33.94
N PRO A 215 18.31 27.28 34.20
CA PRO A 215 18.15 28.06 35.42
C PRO A 215 16.76 28.71 35.46
N PHE A 216 16.16 28.72 36.63
CA PHE A 216 14.90 29.43 36.85
C PHE A 216 15.13 30.92 36.60
N SER A 217 14.47 31.47 35.63
CA SER A 217 14.41 32.88 35.34
C SER A 217 12.99 33.38 35.54
N ILE A 218 12.83 34.44 36.27
CA ILE A 218 11.55 35.09 36.46
C ILE A 218 11.32 36.01 35.27
N PRO A 219 10.25 35.79 34.45
CA PRO A 219 9.89 36.72 33.40
C PRO A 219 9.59 38.11 33.95
N GLU A 220 9.88 39.15 33.17
CA GLU A 220 9.55 40.52 33.55
C GLU A 220 8.06 40.69 33.85
N GLY A 221 7.72 41.35 34.97
CA GLY A 221 6.34 41.59 35.37
C GLY A 221 5.75 40.57 36.35
N ILE A 222 6.51 39.58 36.81
CA ILE A 222 6.07 38.61 37.85
C ILE A 222 6.46 39.15 39.24
N PRO A 223 5.53 39.09 40.24
CA PRO A 223 5.82 39.50 41.61
C PRO A 223 6.96 38.67 42.20
N GLN A 224 7.83 39.29 43.00
CA GLN A 224 8.95 38.61 43.69
C GLN A 224 8.50 37.73 44.84
N ILE A 225 7.28 37.88 45.32
CA ILE A 225 6.69 37.06 46.39
C ILE A 225 6.18 35.73 45.80
N PRO A 226 6.70 34.56 46.19
CA PRO A 226 6.36 33.26 45.58
C PRO A 226 4.87 32.95 45.58
N ALA A 227 4.15 33.28 46.61
CA ALA A 227 2.71 33.01 46.69
C ALA A 227 1.90 33.84 45.70
N GLN A 228 2.29 35.11 45.45
CA GLN A 228 1.65 35.98 44.49
C GLN A 228 2.02 35.59 43.06
N ALA A 229 3.31 35.26 42.83
CA ALA A 229 3.79 34.74 41.55
C ALA A 229 3.07 33.44 41.16
N TYR A 230 2.90 32.53 42.07
CA TYR A 230 2.17 31.27 41.85
C TYR A 230 0.70 31.51 41.46
N SER A 231 -0.01 32.37 42.21
CA SER A 231 -1.41 32.67 41.88
C SER A 231 -1.57 33.37 40.52
N MET A 232 -0.61 34.25 40.19
CA MET A 232 -0.56 34.88 38.86
C MET A 232 -0.29 33.90 37.74
N ALA A 233 0.67 32.97 37.93
CA ALA A 233 0.96 31.90 36.97
C ALA A 233 -0.25 30.98 36.76
N GLU A 234 -0.95 30.61 37.88
CA GLU A 234 -2.16 29.82 37.78
C GLU A 234 -3.30 30.49 37.02
N THR A 235 -3.49 31.80 37.26
CA THR A 235 -4.49 32.59 36.51
C THR A 235 -4.12 32.65 35.05
N LYS A 236 -2.84 32.88 34.74
CA LYS A 236 -2.36 32.93 33.34
C LYS A 236 -2.48 31.62 32.62
N ILE A 237 -2.21 30.49 33.27
CA ILE A 237 -2.44 29.14 32.71
C ILE A 237 -3.92 28.94 32.40
N LYS A 238 -4.85 29.35 33.28
CA LYS A 238 -6.30 29.26 33.01
C LYS A 238 -6.70 30.08 31.79
N GLU A 239 -6.19 31.31 31.68
CA GLU A 239 -6.43 32.18 30.54
C GLU A 239 -5.91 31.58 29.24
N LEU A 240 -4.65 31.11 29.25
CA LEU A 240 -4.01 30.51 28.07
C LEU A 240 -4.70 29.20 27.66
N THR A 241 -5.14 28.38 28.61
CA THR A 241 -5.90 27.16 28.34
C THR A 241 -7.27 27.48 27.71
N ALA A 242 -7.96 28.48 28.22
CA ALA A 242 -9.21 28.94 27.62
C ALA A 242 -8.99 29.51 26.20
N LYS A 243 -7.90 30.28 26.00
CA LYS A 243 -7.52 30.83 24.70
C LYS A 243 -7.17 29.70 23.72
N GLN A 244 -6.39 28.70 24.13
CA GLN A 244 -6.05 27.53 23.32
C GLN A 244 -7.30 26.75 22.90
N SER A 245 -8.25 26.53 23.82
CA SER A 245 -9.54 25.90 23.50
C SER A 245 -10.33 26.69 22.45
N THR A 246 -10.32 28.01 22.54
CA THR A 246 -10.99 28.90 21.58
C THR A 246 -10.33 28.82 20.20
N ILE A 247 -8.99 28.90 20.15
CA ILE A 247 -8.23 28.80 18.90
C ILE A 247 -8.47 27.42 18.25
N THR A 248 -8.46 26.33 19.02
CA THR A 248 -8.75 24.99 18.51
C THR A 248 -10.15 24.87 17.90
N LYS A 249 -11.16 25.49 18.52
CA LYS A 249 -12.51 25.55 17.96
C LYS A 249 -12.56 26.37 16.66
N GLN A 250 -11.83 27.49 16.59
CA GLN A 250 -11.74 28.31 15.39
C GLN A 250 -11.03 27.54 14.26
N ILE A 251 -9.90 26.88 14.54
CA ILE A 251 -9.18 26.02 13.59
C ILE A 251 -10.12 24.94 13.04
N THR A 252 -10.87 24.23 13.90
CA THR A 252 -11.82 23.20 13.47
C THR A 252 -12.94 23.77 12.59
N LYS A 253 -13.43 24.97 12.89
CA LYS A 253 -14.47 25.65 12.09
C LYS A 253 -13.93 26.08 10.72
N ILE A 254 -12.75 26.68 10.68
CA ILE A 254 -12.10 27.13 9.45
C ILE A 254 -11.71 25.94 8.59
N SER A 255 -11.10 24.90 9.17
CA SER A 255 -10.74 23.65 8.47
C SER A 255 -11.92 23.07 7.71
N LYS A 256 -13.11 23.00 8.32
CA LYS A 256 -14.33 22.55 7.65
C LYS A 256 -14.80 23.49 6.53
N LYS A 257 -14.68 24.82 6.75
CA LYS A 257 -15.14 25.83 5.79
C LYS A 257 -14.30 25.85 4.53
N ILE A 258 -12.97 25.84 4.68
CA ILE A 258 -12.04 26.02 3.54
C ILE A 258 -11.56 24.68 2.93
N ARG A 259 -11.95 23.53 3.50
CA ARG A 259 -11.46 22.21 3.09
C ARG A 259 -11.44 21.99 1.58
N ARG A 260 -12.52 22.35 0.88
CA ARG A 260 -12.62 22.15 -0.56
C ARG A 260 -11.70 23.08 -1.34
N ASP A 261 -11.65 24.34 -0.93
CA ASP A 261 -10.88 25.36 -1.64
C ASP A 261 -9.38 25.13 -1.46
N ILE A 262 -8.95 24.76 -0.23
CA ILE A 262 -7.54 24.48 0.05
C ILE A 262 -7.05 23.22 -0.63
N LEU A 263 -7.87 22.15 -0.70
CA LEU A 263 -7.51 20.93 -1.43
C LEU A 263 -7.46 21.16 -2.94
N ALA A 264 -8.36 21.99 -3.49
CA ALA A 264 -8.34 22.34 -4.91
C ALA A 264 -7.07 23.11 -5.28
N ILE A 265 -6.70 24.15 -4.49
CA ILE A 265 -5.47 24.92 -4.73
C ILE A 265 -4.22 24.06 -4.49
N HIS A 266 -4.25 23.14 -3.53
CA HIS A 266 -3.14 22.20 -3.32
C HIS A 266 -2.90 21.33 -4.54
N GLU A 267 -3.97 20.76 -5.13
CA GLU A 267 -3.90 19.95 -6.35
C GLU A 267 -3.42 20.80 -7.53
N GLU A 268 -3.94 22.03 -7.71
CA GLU A 268 -3.47 22.96 -8.74
C GLU A 268 -1.98 23.28 -8.57
N ALA A 269 -1.51 23.53 -7.35
CA ALA A 269 -0.10 23.82 -7.07
C ALA A 269 0.80 22.60 -7.29
N GLN A 270 0.32 21.39 -6.97
CA GLN A 270 1.02 20.15 -7.24
C GLN A 270 1.19 19.94 -8.75
N VAL A 271 0.12 20.10 -9.51
CA VAL A 271 0.16 19.96 -10.98
C VAL A 271 1.12 20.99 -11.59
N ALA A 272 1.06 22.25 -11.16
CA ALA A 272 1.99 23.27 -11.65
C ALA A 272 3.44 22.92 -11.37
N LYS A 273 3.73 22.45 -10.15
CA LYS A 273 5.07 21.98 -9.76
C LYS A 273 5.52 20.80 -10.63
N ASP A 274 4.70 19.76 -10.79
CA ASP A 274 5.05 18.54 -11.53
C ASP A 274 5.27 18.83 -13.03
N VAL A 275 4.48 19.74 -13.61
CA VAL A 275 4.66 20.21 -14.99
C VAL A 275 5.97 20.98 -15.13
N LEU A 276 6.26 21.93 -14.22
CA LEU A 276 7.50 22.71 -14.26
C LEU A 276 8.75 21.85 -14.01
N GLU A 277 8.69 20.85 -13.13
CA GLU A 277 9.76 19.86 -12.97
C GLU A 277 10.00 19.08 -14.26
N THR A 278 8.92 18.78 -14.98
CA THR A 278 8.99 18.11 -16.28
C THR A 278 9.62 19.02 -17.35
N LEU A 279 9.29 20.31 -17.35
CA LEU A 279 9.82 21.33 -18.25
C LEU A 279 11.30 21.69 -17.98
N ARG A 280 11.73 21.56 -16.73
CA ARG A 280 13.08 21.94 -16.27
C ARG A 280 14.20 21.16 -16.95
N LYS A 281 13.95 19.88 -17.29
CA LYS A 281 14.96 18.94 -17.80
C LYS A 281 14.62 18.37 -19.19
N PRO A 282 14.45 19.17 -20.26
CA PRO A 282 14.57 18.61 -21.59
C PRO A 282 16.03 18.36 -21.88
N GLY A 283 16.41 17.14 -22.25
CA GLY A 283 17.73 16.84 -22.80
C GLY A 283 18.01 17.71 -24.02
N GLY A 284 19.28 17.94 -24.39
CA GLY A 284 19.60 18.62 -25.63
C GLY A 284 20.72 19.65 -25.53
N THR A 285 20.73 20.60 -26.46
CA THR A 285 21.70 21.68 -26.58
C THR A 285 21.06 23.04 -26.23
N LYS A 286 21.83 24.13 -26.28
CA LYS A 286 21.30 25.49 -26.04
C LYS A 286 20.08 25.86 -26.91
N ASN A 287 20.06 25.42 -28.18
CA ASN A 287 19.03 25.82 -29.13
C ASN A 287 17.97 24.75 -29.38
N PHE A 288 18.29 23.49 -29.16
CA PHE A 288 17.40 22.36 -29.41
C PHE A 288 17.16 21.55 -28.15
N ALA A 289 15.90 21.17 -27.93
CA ALA A 289 15.49 20.24 -26.91
C ALA A 289 15.20 18.87 -27.54
N VAL A 290 15.51 17.82 -26.80
CA VAL A 290 15.16 16.44 -27.13
C VAL A 290 14.32 15.90 -26.00
N ILE A 291 13.06 15.56 -26.29
CA ILE A 291 12.14 14.94 -25.33
C ILE A 291 12.07 13.46 -25.70
N GLN A 292 12.49 12.60 -24.79
CA GLN A 292 12.48 11.16 -24.95
C GLN A 292 11.46 10.50 -24.01
N GLY A 293 10.83 9.46 -24.50
CA GLY A 293 9.87 8.70 -23.68
C GLY A 293 9.47 7.39 -24.34
N PHE A 294 8.86 6.50 -23.56
CA PHE A 294 8.34 5.24 -24.07
C PHE A 294 6.93 5.42 -24.63
N ILE A 295 6.68 4.80 -25.78
CA ILE A 295 5.38 4.80 -26.45
C ILE A 295 4.97 3.36 -26.79
N PRO A 296 3.66 2.98 -26.69
CA PRO A 296 3.19 1.69 -27.15
C PRO A 296 3.29 1.57 -28.67
N ILE A 297 3.75 0.41 -29.16
CA ILE A 297 3.87 0.17 -30.62
C ILE A 297 2.54 0.44 -31.34
N LYS A 298 1.42 0.05 -30.72
CA LYS A 298 0.08 0.29 -31.29
C LYS A 298 -0.28 1.78 -31.45
N MET A 299 0.42 2.67 -30.76
CA MET A 299 0.16 4.12 -30.76
C MET A 299 1.20 4.91 -31.57
N GLU A 300 2.15 4.24 -32.23
CA GLU A 300 3.23 4.88 -32.99
C GLU A 300 2.71 5.86 -34.04
N GLU A 301 1.67 5.48 -34.82
CA GLU A 301 1.09 6.38 -35.83
C GLU A 301 0.43 7.61 -35.20
N LYS A 302 -0.27 7.42 -34.09
CA LYS A 302 -0.88 8.54 -33.35
C LYS A 302 0.17 9.45 -32.75
N PHE A 303 1.28 8.90 -32.26
CA PHE A 303 2.42 9.68 -31.77
C PHE A 303 3.02 10.53 -32.89
N LYS A 304 3.29 9.95 -34.08
CA LYS A 304 3.79 10.69 -35.25
C LYS A 304 2.83 11.80 -35.69
N ASN A 305 1.52 11.56 -35.57
CA ASN A 305 0.52 12.58 -35.90
C ASN A 305 0.46 13.70 -34.85
N ALA A 306 0.56 13.38 -33.56
CA ALA A 306 0.59 14.35 -32.46
C ALA A 306 1.85 15.24 -32.54
N THR A 307 2.98 14.67 -32.98
CA THR A 307 4.28 15.34 -33.06
C THR A 307 4.65 15.81 -34.47
N LYS A 308 3.68 15.85 -35.42
CA LYS A 308 3.91 16.16 -36.84
C LYS A 308 4.59 17.52 -37.08
N GLN A 309 4.50 18.47 -36.16
CA GLN A 309 5.11 19.79 -36.26
C GLN A 309 6.63 19.75 -36.03
N TRP A 310 7.15 18.69 -35.40
CA TRP A 310 8.54 18.52 -35.01
C TRP A 310 9.14 17.26 -35.62
N MET A 311 10.47 17.16 -35.57
CA MET A 311 11.16 15.95 -35.97
C MET A 311 10.96 14.89 -34.90
N SER A 312 10.21 13.82 -35.22
CA SER A 312 9.98 12.70 -34.29
C SER A 312 10.53 11.40 -34.87
N VAL A 313 11.17 10.63 -34.02
CA VAL A 313 11.75 9.32 -34.32
C VAL A 313 11.22 8.30 -33.33
N SER A 314 10.88 7.11 -33.79
CA SER A 314 10.52 5.96 -32.98
C SER A 314 11.44 4.79 -33.28
N GLU A 315 12.12 4.26 -32.29
CA GLU A 315 13.08 3.16 -32.45
C GLU A 315 12.94 2.12 -31.34
N ASP A 316 13.45 0.92 -31.61
CA ASP A 316 13.45 -0.14 -30.60
C ASP A 316 14.48 0.17 -29.50
N VAL A 317 14.14 -0.12 -28.25
CA VAL A 317 15.04 0.14 -27.12
C VAL A 317 16.19 -0.86 -27.14
N THR A 318 17.38 -0.39 -27.54
CA THR A 318 18.61 -1.21 -27.64
C THR A 318 19.50 -1.05 -26.43
N ASP A 319 19.52 0.13 -25.80
CA ASP A 319 20.36 0.42 -24.63
C ASP A 319 19.93 -0.42 -23.42
N PRO A 320 20.85 -1.20 -22.79
CA PRO A 320 20.56 -1.99 -21.60
C PRO A 320 20.02 -1.16 -20.43
N LYS A 321 20.55 0.06 -20.20
CA LYS A 321 20.12 0.95 -19.12
C LYS A 321 18.67 1.42 -19.31
N LEU A 322 18.30 1.74 -20.54
CA LEU A 322 16.93 2.13 -20.86
C LEU A 322 15.97 0.95 -20.81
N LYS A 323 16.44 -0.28 -21.09
CA LYS A 323 15.63 -1.49 -20.96
C LYS A 323 15.15 -1.75 -19.52
N GLU A 324 15.95 -1.39 -18.53
CA GLU A 324 15.58 -1.52 -17.12
C GLU A 324 14.54 -0.47 -16.69
N GLN A 325 14.49 0.67 -17.37
CA GLN A 325 13.58 1.78 -17.07
C GLN A 325 12.24 1.67 -17.81
N ILE A 326 12.07 0.67 -18.69
CA ILE A 326 10.83 0.51 -19.44
C ILE A 326 9.66 0.25 -18.48
N PRO A 327 8.65 1.13 -18.46
CA PRO A 327 7.48 0.91 -17.62
C PRO A 327 6.64 -0.28 -18.14
N THR A 328 5.97 -0.97 -17.25
CA THR A 328 5.02 -2.01 -17.64
C THR A 328 3.66 -1.37 -17.91
N LEU A 329 3.17 -1.53 -19.13
CA LEU A 329 1.83 -1.10 -19.52
C LEU A 329 0.96 -2.32 -19.79
N PHE A 330 -0.17 -2.43 -19.09
CA PHE A 330 -1.15 -3.48 -19.35
C PHE A 330 -1.96 -3.20 -20.62
N ASP A 331 -2.13 -4.22 -21.46
CA ASP A 331 -2.95 -4.18 -22.68
C ASP A 331 -4.04 -5.26 -22.59
N ASN A 332 -4.83 -5.19 -21.55
CA ASN A 332 -5.87 -6.18 -21.27
C ASN A 332 -7.23 -5.81 -21.88
N PRO A 333 -8.03 -6.81 -22.31
CA PRO A 333 -9.42 -6.61 -22.70
C PRO A 333 -10.24 -5.99 -21.56
N ARG A 334 -11.35 -5.33 -21.90
CA ARG A 334 -12.18 -4.57 -20.93
C ARG A 334 -12.58 -5.36 -19.69
N PHE A 335 -12.93 -6.64 -19.83
CA PHE A 335 -13.29 -7.51 -18.71
C PHE A 335 -12.08 -7.77 -17.80
N VAL A 336 -10.96 -8.20 -18.38
CA VAL A 336 -9.71 -8.51 -17.67
C VAL A 336 -9.14 -7.28 -16.98
N ARG A 337 -9.24 -6.10 -17.60
CA ARG A 337 -8.81 -4.81 -17.06
C ARG A 337 -9.41 -4.51 -15.67
N THR A 338 -10.61 -5.00 -15.39
CA THR A 338 -11.23 -4.82 -14.06
C THR A 338 -10.39 -5.46 -12.94
N PHE A 339 -9.67 -6.53 -13.26
CA PHE A 339 -8.87 -7.29 -12.31
C PHE A 339 -7.42 -6.80 -12.18
N GLU A 340 -6.99 -5.85 -13.02
CA GLU A 340 -5.67 -5.21 -12.91
C GLU A 340 -5.44 -4.58 -11.53
N VAL A 341 -6.51 -4.12 -10.87
CA VAL A 341 -6.45 -3.56 -9.50
C VAL A 341 -5.88 -4.57 -8.50
N ILE A 342 -6.18 -5.86 -8.67
CA ILE A 342 -5.64 -6.93 -7.82
C ILE A 342 -4.16 -7.14 -8.13
N THR A 343 -3.81 -7.20 -9.42
CA THR A 343 -2.41 -7.34 -9.87
C THR A 343 -1.57 -6.15 -9.40
N GLU A 344 -2.07 -4.93 -9.56
CA GLU A 344 -1.40 -3.70 -9.09
C GLU A 344 -1.17 -3.71 -7.58
N SER A 345 -2.11 -4.27 -6.79
CA SER A 345 -1.99 -4.37 -5.33
C SER A 345 -0.93 -5.37 -4.86
N GLN A 346 -0.63 -6.38 -5.66
CA GLN A 346 0.40 -7.39 -5.38
C GLN A 346 1.79 -6.98 -5.90
N GLY A 347 1.80 -6.09 -6.88
CA GLY A 347 3.00 -5.60 -7.56
C GLY A 347 2.88 -5.72 -9.07
N ILE A 348 3.40 -4.73 -9.78
CA ILE A 348 3.37 -4.69 -11.23
C ILE A 348 4.44 -5.65 -11.77
N PRO A 349 4.09 -6.60 -12.67
CA PRO A 349 5.05 -7.53 -13.25
C PRO A 349 6.12 -6.78 -14.06
N ARG A 350 7.36 -7.24 -14.02
CA ARG A 350 8.46 -6.67 -14.78
C ARG A 350 8.33 -6.99 -16.28
N LYS A 351 9.01 -6.23 -17.11
CA LYS A 351 9.09 -6.53 -18.56
C LYS A 351 9.65 -7.94 -18.76
N GLY A 352 8.97 -8.76 -19.56
CA GLY A 352 9.32 -10.17 -19.79
C GLY A 352 8.59 -11.15 -18.87
N GLU A 353 7.98 -10.68 -17.79
CA GLU A 353 7.11 -11.51 -16.97
C GLU A 353 5.72 -11.67 -17.60
N ALA A 354 5.09 -12.80 -17.34
CA ALA A 354 3.73 -13.03 -17.80
C ALA A 354 2.75 -12.23 -16.91
N ASP A 355 1.80 -11.53 -17.53
CA ASP A 355 0.73 -10.86 -16.80
C ASP A 355 -0.20 -11.90 -16.15
N PRO A 356 -0.34 -11.92 -14.81
CA PRO A 356 -1.24 -12.84 -14.12
C PRO A 356 -2.71 -12.42 -14.21
N THR A 357 -3.01 -11.20 -14.65
CA THR A 357 -4.36 -10.63 -14.63
C THR A 357 -5.41 -11.46 -15.38
N PRO A 358 -5.14 -12.03 -16.57
CA PRO A 358 -6.12 -12.88 -17.26
C PRO A 358 -6.48 -14.14 -16.45
N MET A 359 -5.50 -14.70 -15.73
CA MET A 359 -5.73 -15.85 -14.86
C MET A 359 -6.58 -15.46 -13.64
N ILE A 360 -6.25 -14.32 -13.02
CA ILE A 360 -7.03 -13.77 -11.91
C ILE A 360 -8.46 -13.49 -12.37
N ALA A 361 -8.65 -12.90 -13.55
CA ALA A 361 -9.98 -12.60 -14.10
C ALA A 361 -10.85 -13.84 -14.32
N LEU A 362 -10.23 -14.98 -14.62
CA LEU A 362 -10.93 -16.26 -14.76
C LEU A 362 -11.25 -16.89 -13.40
N MET A 363 -10.23 -16.96 -12.52
CA MET A 363 -10.33 -17.74 -11.28
C MET A 363 -11.03 -16.98 -10.14
N TRP A 364 -10.87 -15.67 -10.07
CA TRP A 364 -11.45 -14.86 -9.00
C TRP A 364 -12.98 -15.00 -8.89
N PRO A 365 -13.78 -14.85 -9.97
CA PRO A 365 -15.23 -15.02 -9.88
C PRO A 365 -15.62 -16.44 -9.46
N ILE A 366 -14.89 -17.47 -9.94
CA ILE A 366 -15.17 -18.87 -9.59
C ILE A 366 -14.94 -19.10 -8.10
N PHE A 367 -13.76 -18.70 -7.60
CA PHE A 367 -13.43 -18.91 -6.19
C PHE A 367 -14.32 -18.07 -5.27
N TYR A 368 -14.56 -16.82 -5.63
CA TYR A 368 -15.42 -15.95 -4.83
C TYR A 368 -16.87 -16.48 -4.80
N GLY A 369 -17.39 -16.91 -5.94
CA GLY A 369 -18.72 -17.48 -6.02
C GLY A 369 -18.86 -18.75 -5.18
N LEU A 370 -17.89 -19.67 -5.28
CA LEU A 370 -17.89 -20.89 -4.47
C LEU A 370 -17.74 -20.63 -2.97
N MET A 371 -16.96 -19.63 -2.57
CA MET A 371 -16.77 -19.29 -1.14
C MET A 371 -17.96 -18.58 -0.51
N PHE A 372 -18.74 -17.85 -1.30
CA PHE A 372 -19.86 -17.02 -0.84
C PHE A 372 -21.13 -17.34 -1.63
N ALA A 373 -21.48 -18.61 -1.71
CA ALA A 373 -22.59 -19.12 -2.50
C ALA A 373 -23.96 -18.77 -1.87
N ASP A 374 -24.32 -17.49 -1.86
CA ASP A 374 -25.58 -16.98 -1.34
C ASP A 374 -26.17 -15.95 -2.31
N LEU A 375 -27.40 -16.21 -2.79
CA LEU A 375 -28.10 -15.35 -3.75
C LEU A 375 -28.37 -13.95 -3.18
N GLY A 376 -28.86 -13.87 -1.94
CA GLY A 376 -29.27 -12.60 -1.33
C GLY A 376 -28.11 -11.69 -1.02
N HIS A 377 -27.09 -12.22 -0.37
CA HIS A 377 -25.85 -11.50 -0.10
C HIS A 377 -25.11 -11.14 -1.39
N GLY A 378 -25.11 -12.03 -2.39
CA GLY A 378 -24.51 -11.78 -3.70
C GLY A 378 -25.16 -10.61 -4.43
N LEU A 379 -26.50 -10.55 -4.48
CA LEU A 379 -27.24 -9.45 -5.09
C LEU A 379 -27.01 -8.12 -4.36
N LEU A 380 -26.97 -8.14 -3.03
CA LEU A 380 -26.68 -6.95 -2.22
C LEU A 380 -25.26 -6.43 -2.51
N LEU A 381 -24.28 -7.33 -2.55
CA LEU A 381 -22.89 -6.99 -2.86
C LEU A 381 -22.75 -6.47 -4.30
N MET A 382 -23.44 -7.08 -5.26
CA MET A 382 -23.48 -6.61 -6.64
C MET A 382 -24.07 -5.20 -6.72
N GLY A 383 -25.20 -4.93 -6.04
CA GLY A 383 -25.82 -3.61 -5.98
C GLY A 383 -24.89 -2.55 -5.37
N MET A 384 -24.20 -2.89 -4.28
CA MET A 384 -23.20 -2.01 -3.66
C MET A 384 -22.02 -1.76 -4.60
N GLY A 385 -21.51 -2.79 -5.27
CA GLY A 385 -20.43 -2.66 -6.23
C GLY A 385 -20.81 -1.76 -7.42
N LEU A 386 -22.00 -1.91 -7.97
CA LEU A 386 -22.53 -1.05 -9.03
C LEU A 386 -22.69 0.40 -8.55
N LEU A 387 -23.14 0.61 -7.31
CA LEU A 387 -23.23 1.94 -6.71
C LEU A 387 -21.84 2.59 -6.63
N PHE A 388 -20.80 1.86 -6.20
CA PHE A 388 -19.43 2.36 -6.20
C PHE A 388 -18.91 2.61 -7.63
N LYS A 389 -19.26 1.76 -8.59
CA LYS A 389 -18.88 1.94 -9.99
C LYS A 389 -19.43 3.23 -10.58
N PHE A 390 -20.72 3.54 -10.33
CA PHE A 390 -21.36 4.70 -10.95
C PHE A 390 -21.19 6.00 -10.17
N LYS A 391 -21.11 5.93 -8.83
CA LYS A 391 -20.94 7.11 -7.97
C LYS A 391 -19.51 7.34 -7.52
N GLY A 392 -18.66 6.30 -7.49
CA GLY A 392 -17.26 6.39 -7.11
C GLY A 392 -16.41 7.04 -8.21
N GLN A 393 -15.26 7.60 -7.82
CA GLN A 393 -14.26 8.18 -8.73
C GLN A 393 -12.91 7.45 -8.58
N GLY A 394 -12.11 7.44 -9.65
CA GLY A 394 -10.78 6.85 -9.63
C GLY A 394 -10.78 5.38 -9.21
N ASN A 395 -9.95 5.05 -8.24
CA ASN A 395 -9.79 3.69 -7.73
C ASN A 395 -11.08 3.10 -7.15
N LEU A 396 -11.94 3.91 -6.51
CA LEU A 396 -13.21 3.41 -5.97
C LEU A 396 -14.15 2.88 -7.07
N SER A 397 -14.19 3.52 -8.24
CA SER A 397 -14.94 3.05 -9.40
C SER A 397 -14.37 1.74 -9.95
N ARG A 398 -13.03 1.56 -9.94
CA ARG A 398 -12.36 0.31 -10.37
C ARG A 398 -12.71 -0.84 -9.41
N TRP A 399 -12.54 -0.63 -8.10
CA TRP A 399 -12.94 -1.60 -7.07
C TRP A 399 -14.44 -1.90 -7.10
N GLY A 400 -15.28 -0.89 -7.37
CA GLY A 400 -16.73 -1.07 -7.47
C GLY A 400 -17.11 -2.10 -8.52
N MET A 401 -16.46 -2.09 -9.69
CA MET A 401 -16.72 -3.09 -10.73
C MET A 401 -16.27 -4.50 -10.32
N LEU A 402 -15.13 -4.62 -9.65
CA LEU A 402 -14.64 -5.88 -9.10
C LEU A 402 -15.64 -6.47 -8.08
N ILE A 403 -16.11 -5.65 -7.15
CA ILE A 403 -17.10 -6.03 -6.13
C ILE A 403 -18.42 -6.46 -6.80
N ALA A 404 -18.84 -5.74 -7.86
CA ALA A 404 -20.05 -6.10 -8.58
C ALA A 404 -19.94 -7.47 -9.27
N ILE A 405 -18.80 -7.78 -9.89
CA ILE A 405 -18.53 -9.10 -10.50
C ILE A 405 -18.48 -10.18 -9.43
N SER A 406 -17.82 -9.91 -8.29
CA SER A 406 -17.79 -10.84 -7.15
C SER A 406 -19.19 -11.13 -6.60
N GLY A 407 -20.02 -10.08 -6.45
CA GLY A 407 -21.41 -10.24 -6.01
C GLY A 407 -22.27 -11.01 -7.02
N ALA A 408 -22.06 -10.77 -8.33
CA ALA A 408 -22.77 -11.52 -9.37
C ALA A 408 -22.38 -13.01 -9.35
N SER A 409 -21.10 -13.32 -9.18
CA SER A 409 -20.65 -14.73 -9.10
C SER A 409 -21.15 -15.42 -7.83
N ALA A 410 -21.19 -14.71 -6.69
CA ALA A 410 -21.79 -15.22 -5.45
C ALA A 410 -23.30 -15.49 -5.62
N ALA A 411 -24.03 -14.58 -6.27
CA ALA A 411 -25.45 -14.78 -6.54
C ALA A 411 -25.71 -16.00 -7.46
N ILE A 412 -24.90 -16.18 -8.52
CA ILE A 412 -25.01 -17.34 -9.42
C ILE A 412 -24.71 -18.63 -8.66
N ALA A 413 -23.64 -18.68 -7.86
CA ALA A 413 -23.31 -19.85 -7.06
C ALA A 413 -24.34 -20.10 -5.96
N GLY A 414 -24.95 -19.04 -5.39
CA GLY A 414 -26.04 -19.11 -4.42
C GLY A 414 -27.32 -19.75 -4.96
N VAL A 415 -27.62 -19.52 -6.24
CA VAL A 415 -28.69 -20.28 -6.92
C VAL A 415 -28.33 -21.77 -6.97
N GLY A 416 -27.08 -22.11 -7.31
CA GLY A 416 -26.59 -23.48 -7.32
C GLY A 416 -26.56 -24.13 -5.93
N ALA A 417 -26.30 -23.37 -4.88
CA ALA A 417 -26.37 -23.84 -3.48
C ALA A 417 -27.80 -23.92 -2.97
N GLY A 418 -28.74 -23.21 -3.60
CA GLY A 418 -30.12 -23.14 -3.15
C GLY A 418 -30.32 -22.27 -1.91
N GLU A 419 -29.45 -21.24 -1.73
CA GLU A 419 -29.45 -20.40 -0.53
C GLU A 419 -29.62 -18.91 -0.83
N ALA A 420 -30.36 -18.21 -0.01
CA ALA A 420 -30.47 -16.76 -0.01
C ALA A 420 -30.56 -16.23 1.42
N PHE A 421 -29.65 -15.32 1.80
CA PHE A 421 -29.53 -14.78 3.15
C PHE A 421 -29.41 -15.85 4.25
N GLY A 422 -28.78 -16.99 3.94
CA GLY A 422 -28.65 -18.12 4.84
C GLY A 422 -29.91 -18.96 5.01
N PHE A 423 -30.92 -18.74 4.19
CA PHE A 423 -32.14 -19.56 4.16
C PHE A 423 -32.21 -20.38 2.86
N HIS A 424 -32.73 -21.61 2.93
CA HIS A 424 -32.95 -22.42 1.75
C HIS A 424 -34.07 -21.82 0.87
N LEU A 425 -33.82 -21.78 -0.45
CA LEU A 425 -34.76 -21.20 -1.42
C LEU A 425 -36.10 -21.94 -1.51
N ASP A 426 -36.07 -23.24 -1.26
CA ASP A 426 -37.26 -24.12 -1.24
C ASP A 426 -38.19 -23.82 -0.06
N HIS A 427 -37.73 -23.18 1.00
CA HIS A 427 -38.53 -22.78 2.16
C HIS A 427 -38.88 -21.29 2.13
N MET A 428 -38.47 -20.54 1.11
CA MET A 428 -38.89 -19.16 0.89
C MET A 428 -40.18 -19.10 0.10
N GLY A 429 -41.30 -19.03 0.79
CA GLY A 429 -42.66 -19.08 0.22
C GLY A 429 -42.91 -18.31 -1.09
N PRO A 430 -42.34 -17.10 -1.35
CA PRO A 430 -42.46 -16.41 -2.63
C PRO A 430 -41.74 -17.09 -3.80
N LEU A 431 -40.67 -17.85 -3.52
CA LEU A 431 -39.81 -18.51 -4.52
C LEU A 431 -40.23 -19.97 -4.76
N GLU A 432 -40.87 -20.62 -3.78
CA GLU A 432 -41.38 -21.96 -3.84
C GLU A 432 -42.31 -22.13 -5.05
N GLY A 433 -43.33 -21.27 -5.19
CA GLY A 433 -44.25 -21.28 -6.32
C GLY A 433 -43.64 -20.90 -7.68
N LEU A 434 -42.43 -20.30 -7.72
CA LEU A 434 -41.74 -20.03 -8.96
C LEU A 434 -40.91 -21.22 -9.46
N LEU A 435 -40.47 -22.10 -8.55
CA LEU A 435 -39.64 -23.28 -8.83
C LEU A 435 -40.49 -24.56 -9.04
N GLU A 436 -41.75 -24.60 -8.56
CA GLU A 436 -42.69 -25.70 -8.77
C GLU A 436 -43.09 -25.90 -10.23
N GLU A 437 -43.70 -27.06 -10.53
CA GLU A 437 -44.24 -27.35 -11.87
C GLU A 437 -45.22 -26.26 -12.31
N GLY A 438 -44.88 -25.56 -13.39
CA GLY A 438 -45.64 -24.42 -13.92
C GLY A 438 -45.16 -23.04 -13.48
N GLY A 439 -44.20 -22.93 -12.57
CA GLY A 439 -43.57 -21.67 -12.19
C GLY A 439 -42.60 -21.11 -13.24
N ALA A 440 -42.40 -19.80 -13.24
CA ALA A 440 -41.54 -19.10 -14.23
C ALA A 440 -40.06 -19.56 -14.23
N LEU A 441 -39.59 -20.13 -13.13
CA LEU A 441 -38.23 -20.61 -12.96
C LEU A 441 -38.13 -22.16 -12.97
N HIS A 442 -39.21 -22.88 -13.25
CA HIS A 442 -39.19 -24.34 -13.29
C HIS A 442 -38.17 -24.91 -14.26
N SER A 443 -37.92 -24.24 -15.39
CA SER A 443 -36.90 -24.65 -16.38
C SER A 443 -35.45 -24.66 -15.85
N ILE A 444 -35.19 -23.94 -14.77
CA ILE A 444 -33.87 -23.89 -14.12
C ILE A 444 -33.87 -24.53 -12.72
N SER A 445 -34.99 -25.16 -12.30
CA SER A 445 -35.07 -25.84 -10.99
C SER A 445 -34.02 -26.92 -10.81
N TRP A 446 -33.60 -27.57 -11.91
CA TRP A 446 -32.50 -28.55 -11.92
C TRP A 446 -31.16 -27.96 -11.53
N LEU A 447 -30.96 -26.63 -11.69
CA LEU A 447 -29.76 -25.91 -11.32
C LEU A 447 -29.76 -25.55 -9.84
N VAL A 448 -30.96 -25.39 -9.25
CA VAL A 448 -31.13 -25.03 -7.84
C VAL A 448 -30.76 -26.24 -6.98
N GLY A 449 -29.83 -26.05 -6.07
CA GLY A 449 -29.40 -27.10 -5.16
C GLY A 449 -28.37 -28.09 -5.70
N ILE A 450 -27.84 -27.91 -6.94
CA ILE A 450 -26.69 -28.75 -7.42
C ILE A 450 -25.51 -28.77 -6.45
N LEU A 451 -25.28 -27.65 -5.81
CA LEU A 451 -24.25 -27.45 -4.78
C LEU A 451 -24.84 -27.42 -3.38
N SER A 452 -26.15 -27.79 -3.23
CA SER A 452 -26.84 -27.70 -1.94
C SER A 452 -26.21 -28.58 -0.89
N VAL A 453 -26.02 -28.00 0.29
CA VAL A 453 -25.49 -28.64 1.51
C VAL A 453 -26.64 -28.85 2.52
N ALA A 454 -27.91 -28.81 2.06
CA ALA A 454 -29.09 -28.81 2.88
C ALA A 454 -29.20 -29.97 3.89
N GLU A 455 -28.61 -31.10 3.56
CA GLU A 455 -28.43 -32.21 4.51
C GLU A 455 -26.94 -32.53 4.57
N LEU A 456 -26.21 -31.96 5.52
CA LEU A 456 -24.79 -32.16 5.78
C LEU A 456 -24.50 -33.63 6.13
N THR A 457 -24.63 -34.52 5.15
CA THR A 457 -24.06 -35.87 5.29
C THR A 457 -22.55 -35.78 5.12
N PHE A 458 -21.84 -36.58 5.90
CA PHE A 458 -20.36 -36.65 5.82
C PHE A 458 -19.87 -36.91 4.38
N GLU A 459 -20.65 -37.65 3.60
CA GLU A 459 -20.34 -37.96 2.20
C GLU A 459 -20.41 -36.73 1.29
N GLN A 460 -21.37 -35.84 1.50
CA GLN A 460 -21.51 -34.60 0.73
C GLN A 460 -20.38 -33.63 1.03
N VAL A 461 -19.99 -33.48 2.30
CA VAL A 461 -18.82 -32.66 2.69
C VAL A 461 -17.54 -33.16 2.01
N ILE A 462 -17.34 -34.48 1.97
CA ILE A 462 -16.20 -35.08 1.26
C ILE A 462 -16.25 -34.78 -0.24
N ASN A 463 -17.42 -34.82 -0.86
CA ASN A 463 -17.56 -34.55 -2.29
C ASN A 463 -17.27 -33.08 -2.63
N ILE A 464 -17.73 -32.13 -1.84
CA ILE A 464 -17.40 -30.70 -1.98
C ILE A 464 -15.88 -30.49 -1.82
N LEU A 465 -15.28 -31.13 -0.82
CA LEU A 465 -13.82 -31.09 -0.61
C LEU A 465 -13.05 -31.64 -1.82
N LYS A 466 -13.49 -32.75 -2.41
CA LYS A 466 -12.91 -33.32 -3.64
C LYS A 466 -12.99 -32.33 -4.81
N VAL A 467 -14.13 -31.68 -5.01
CA VAL A 467 -14.30 -30.66 -6.07
C VAL A 467 -13.36 -29.47 -5.85
N SER A 468 -13.26 -28.97 -4.62
CA SER A 468 -12.35 -27.86 -4.27
C SER A 468 -10.89 -28.23 -4.54
N LEU A 469 -10.47 -29.42 -4.13
CA LEU A 469 -9.12 -29.93 -4.39
C LEU A 469 -8.86 -30.09 -5.88
N PHE A 470 -9.83 -30.60 -6.65
CA PHE A 470 -9.71 -30.76 -8.10
C PHE A 470 -9.49 -29.40 -8.80
N ILE A 471 -10.29 -28.37 -8.44
CA ILE A 471 -10.13 -27.01 -8.95
C ILE A 471 -8.72 -26.50 -8.61
N GLY A 472 -8.26 -26.74 -7.38
CA GLY A 472 -6.92 -26.36 -6.93
C GLY A 472 -5.81 -27.03 -7.74
N ILE A 473 -5.93 -28.32 -8.00
CA ILE A 473 -4.97 -29.09 -8.81
C ILE A 473 -4.88 -28.53 -10.23
N VAL A 474 -6.03 -28.30 -10.87
CA VAL A 474 -6.07 -27.71 -12.23
C VAL A 474 -5.41 -26.34 -12.25
N HIS A 475 -5.70 -25.50 -11.25
CA HIS A 475 -5.12 -24.16 -11.14
C HIS A 475 -3.61 -24.18 -10.95
N LEU A 476 -3.09 -25.03 -10.06
CA LEU A 476 -1.65 -25.17 -9.81
C LEU A 476 -0.91 -25.72 -11.03
N VAL A 477 -1.45 -26.74 -11.68
CA VAL A 477 -0.86 -27.30 -12.91
C VAL A 477 -0.81 -26.22 -14.00
N TRP A 478 -1.88 -25.44 -14.15
CA TRP A 478 -1.90 -24.33 -15.12
C TRP A 478 -0.82 -23.29 -14.82
N ALA A 479 -0.65 -22.90 -13.57
CA ALA A 479 0.40 -21.95 -13.16
C ALA A 479 1.81 -22.49 -13.48
N MET A 480 2.05 -23.80 -13.24
CA MET A 480 3.31 -24.45 -13.57
C MET A 480 3.55 -24.50 -15.09
N ILE A 481 2.53 -24.77 -15.89
CA ILE A 481 2.61 -24.72 -17.37
C ILE A 481 2.98 -23.33 -17.87
N LEU A 482 2.40 -22.28 -17.27
CA LEU A 482 2.75 -20.90 -17.60
C LEU A 482 4.22 -20.59 -17.28
N ARG A 483 4.75 -21.12 -16.16
CA ARG A 483 6.17 -21.01 -15.81
C ARG A 483 7.07 -21.68 -16.87
N VAL A 484 6.71 -22.86 -17.33
CA VAL A 484 7.46 -23.56 -18.40
C VAL A 484 7.45 -22.75 -19.70
N LYS A 485 6.27 -22.21 -20.10
CA LYS A 485 6.13 -21.36 -21.27
C LYS A 485 7.01 -20.11 -21.18
N ARG A 486 7.04 -19.47 -20.03
CA ARG A 486 7.88 -18.30 -19.76
C ARG A 486 9.37 -18.64 -19.94
N LEU A 487 9.86 -19.69 -19.27
CA LEU A 487 11.26 -20.12 -19.37
C LEU A 487 11.66 -20.50 -20.81
N ALA A 488 10.72 -21.07 -21.57
CA ALA A 488 10.94 -21.36 -22.98
C ALA A 488 11.10 -20.08 -23.82
N GLN A 489 10.32 -19.03 -23.53
CA GLN A 489 10.39 -17.73 -24.22
C GLN A 489 11.66 -16.95 -23.86
N GLU A 490 12.09 -17.02 -22.61
CA GLU A 490 13.32 -16.39 -22.10
C GLU A 490 14.59 -17.11 -22.54
N GLY A 491 14.47 -18.31 -23.14
CA GLY A 491 15.61 -19.12 -23.60
C GLY A 491 16.33 -19.88 -22.50
N HIS A 492 15.79 -19.90 -21.27
CA HIS A 492 16.36 -20.62 -20.11
C HIS A 492 16.09 -22.11 -20.16
N LYS A 493 16.52 -22.78 -21.23
CA LYS A 493 16.26 -24.19 -21.52
C LYS A 493 16.73 -25.11 -20.41
N PHE A 494 17.88 -24.83 -19.79
CA PHE A 494 18.42 -25.67 -18.72
C PHE A 494 17.48 -25.73 -17.51
N VAL A 495 17.05 -24.58 -17.01
CA VAL A 495 16.11 -24.46 -15.88
C VAL A 495 14.76 -25.06 -16.24
N MET A 496 14.30 -24.86 -17.47
CA MET A 496 13.06 -25.44 -17.97
C MET A 496 13.06 -26.97 -17.89
N TYR A 497 14.10 -27.64 -18.40
CA TYR A 497 14.16 -29.11 -18.44
C TYR A 497 14.55 -29.76 -17.12
N MET A 498 15.40 -29.08 -16.30
CA MET A 498 15.94 -29.67 -15.06
C MET A 498 15.14 -29.29 -13.82
N GLU A 499 14.30 -28.23 -13.87
CA GLU A 499 13.53 -27.79 -12.72
C GLU A 499 12.04 -27.70 -13.03
N ALA A 500 11.63 -26.90 -14.04
CA ALA A 500 10.22 -26.57 -14.24
C ALA A 500 9.37 -27.76 -14.72
N ILE A 501 9.82 -28.53 -15.70
CA ILE A 501 9.12 -29.73 -16.19
C ILE A 501 9.11 -30.82 -15.13
N PRO A 502 10.24 -31.15 -14.47
CA PRO A 502 10.23 -32.14 -13.38
C PRO A 502 9.33 -31.72 -12.20
N ASN A 503 9.19 -30.44 -11.94
CA ASN A 503 8.27 -29.96 -10.89
C ASN A 503 6.79 -30.26 -11.22
N ILE A 504 6.38 -30.12 -12.49
CA ILE A 504 5.01 -30.50 -12.92
C ILE A 504 4.80 -32.00 -12.76
N THR A 505 5.78 -32.84 -13.20
CA THR A 505 5.66 -34.29 -13.11
C THR A 505 5.75 -34.80 -11.68
N LEU A 506 6.53 -34.15 -10.83
CA LEU A 506 6.56 -34.37 -9.38
C LEU A 506 5.19 -34.13 -8.75
N TYR A 507 4.64 -32.92 -9.00
CA TYR A 507 3.33 -32.51 -8.47
C TYR A 507 2.22 -33.46 -8.94
N GLY A 508 2.15 -33.73 -10.26
CA GLY A 508 1.19 -34.65 -10.84
C GLY A 508 1.32 -36.08 -10.27
N GLY A 509 2.55 -36.55 -10.09
CA GLY A 509 2.82 -37.88 -9.48
C GLY A 509 2.34 -37.95 -8.03
N ILE A 510 2.58 -36.91 -7.21
CA ILE A 510 2.11 -36.84 -5.82
C ILE A 510 0.58 -36.84 -5.78
N VAL A 511 -0.08 -36.04 -6.62
CA VAL A 511 -1.54 -35.97 -6.69
C VAL A 511 -2.14 -37.32 -7.08
N VAL A 512 -1.56 -38.02 -8.06
CA VAL A 512 -2.03 -39.33 -8.47
C VAL A 512 -1.81 -40.37 -7.36
N ILE A 513 -0.70 -40.32 -6.62
CA ILE A 513 -0.47 -41.18 -5.44
C ILE A 513 -1.54 -40.93 -4.38
N MET A 514 -1.90 -39.66 -4.11
CA MET A 514 -2.99 -39.33 -3.18
C MET A 514 -4.34 -39.90 -3.65
N MET A 515 -4.63 -39.82 -4.95
CA MET A 515 -5.85 -40.42 -5.51
C MET A 515 -5.85 -41.94 -5.38
N CYS A 516 -4.69 -42.58 -5.59
CA CYS A 516 -4.53 -44.03 -5.37
C CYS A 516 -4.71 -44.39 -3.89
N ALA A 517 -4.23 -43.59 -2.97
CA ALA A 517 -4.42 -43.79 -1.53
C ALA A 517 -5.92 -43.72 -1.14
N ILE A 518 -6.68 -42.81 -1.71
CA ILE A 518 -8.13 -42.71 -1.51
C ILE A 518 -8.82 -43.96 -2.06
N GLY A 519 -8.45 -44.44 -3.27
CA GLY A 519 -8.99 -45.64 -3.88
C GLY A 519 -8.64 -46.93 -3.11
N ALA A 520 -7.52 -46.94 -2.38
CA ALA A 520 -7.08 -48.04 -1.53
C ALA A 520 -7.56 -47.92 -0.06
N ASN A 521 -8.51 -47.02 0.23
CA ASN A 521 -9.00 -46.71 1.59
C ASN A 521 -7.85 -46.38 2.58
N TYR A 522 -6.84 -45.64 2.11
CA TYR A 522 -5.64 -45.22 2.84
C TYR A 522 -4.75 -46.39 3.35
N ASP A 523 -4.95 -47.62 2.85
CA ASP A 523 -4.10 -48.78 3.18
C ASP A 523 -2.96 -48.88 2.18
N VAL A 524 -1.73 -48.65 2.66
CA VAL A 524 -0.51 -48.68 1.83
C VAL A 524 -0.28 -50.08 1.23
N MET A 525 -0.64 -51.15 1.96
CA MET A 525 -0.50 -52.53 1.45
C MET A 525 -1.44 -52.79 0.27
N ASN A 526 -2.66 -52.25 0.34
CA ASN A 526 -3.64 -52.37 -0.74
C ASN A 526 -3.23 -51.59 -1.99
N MET A 527 -2.50 -50.45 -1.83
CA MET A 527 -1.95 -49.71 -2.97
C MET A 527 -0.97 -50.51 -3.84
N TYR A 528 -0.29 -51.49 -3.26
CA TYR A 528 0.70 -52.32 -3.97
C TYR A 528 0.22 -53.75 -4.27
N SER A 529 -0.90 -54.18 -3.70
CA SER A 529 -1.46 -55.52 -3.85
C SER A 529 -2.23 -55.66 -5.16
N LYS A 530 -1.95 -56.77 -5.89
CA LYS A 530 -2.71 -57.12 -7.10
C LYS A 530 -4.10 -57.68 -6.81
N ILE A 531 -4.45 -57.91 -5.54
CA ILE A 531 -5.70 -58.53 -5.12
C ILE A 531 -6.85 -57.55 -5.20
N HIS A 532 -6.57 -56.29 -5.00
CA HIS A 532 -7.55 -55.21 -5.11
C HIS A 532 -7.51 -54.60 -6.52
N THR A 533 -8.54 -54.90 -7.31
CA THR A 533 -8.72 -54.41 -8.69
C THR A 533 -9.57 -53.13 -8.73
N GLU A 534 -9.64 -52.41 -7.62
CA GLU A 534 -10.39 -51.14 -7.58
C GLU A 534 -9.75 -50.12 -8.50
N ALA A 535 -10.60 -49.44 -9.25
CA ALA A 535 -10.20 -48.40 -10.18
C ALA A 535 -9.89 -47.10 -9.44
N VAL A 536 -8.84 -46.38 -9.89
CA VAL A 536 -8.50 -45.07 -9.31
C VAL A 536 -9.62 -44.09 -9.60
N PRO A 537 -10.29 -43.49 -8.58
CA PRO A 537 -11.32 -42.52 -8.81
C PRO A 537 -10.83 -41.41 -9.76
N TRP A 538 -11.69 -40.96 -10.66
CA TRP A 538 -11.43 -39.92 -11.67
C TRP A 538 -10.49 -40.34 -12.83
N VAL A 539 -9.50 -41.19 -12.58
CA VAL A 539 -8.56 -41.63 -13.62
C VAL A 539 -9.22 -42.58 -14.60
N THR A 540 -10.15 -43.41 -14.12
CA THR A 540 -10.96 -44.30 -14.96
C THR A 540 -11.82 -43.58 -15.98
N VAL A 541 -12.26 -42.35 -15.66
CA VAL A 541 -13.03 -41.54 -16.61
C VAL A 541 -12.21 -41.22 -17.87
N PHE A 542 -10.90 -41.06 -17.72
CA PHE A 542 -9.99 -40.69 -18.82
C PHE A 542 -9.25 -41.88 -19.43
N LEU A 543 -8.90 -42.88 -18.63
CA LEU A 543 -7.99 -43.94 -19.03
C LEU A 543 -8.66 -45.32 -19.14
N GLY A 544 -9.90 -45.48 -18.70
CA GLY A 544 -10.65 -46.73 -18.75
C GLY A 544 -10.25 -47.75 -17.66
N ASP A 545 -10.80 -48.99 -17.76
CA ASP A 545 -10.74 -50.01 -16.71
C ASP A 545 -9.34 -50.61 -16.44
N TRP A 546 -8.35 -50.35 -17.30
CA TRP A 546 -6.98 -50.80 -17.07
C TRP A 546 -6.23 -49.95 -16.01
N ALA A 547 -6.78 -48.84 -15.57
CA ALA A 547 -6.21 -47.95 -14.57
C ALA A 547 -6.33 -48.52 -13.15
N GLN A 548 -5.74 -49.69 -12.91
CA GLN A 548 -5.74 -50.34 -11.61
C GLN A 548 -4.81 -49.62 -10.62
N VAL A 549 -5.23 -49.47 -9.36
CA VAL A 549 -4.50 -48.77 -8.29
C VAL A 549 -3.05 -49.22 -8.18
N TRP A 550 -2.76 -50.52 -8.19
CA TRP A 550 -1.41 -51.04 -8.01
C TRP A 550 -0.45 -50.75 -9.18
N ILE A 551 -0.95 -50.62 -10.41
CA ILE A 551 -0.14 -50.25 -11.58
C ILE A 551 0.17 -48.78 -11.55
N ILE A 552 -0.89 -47.96 -11.37
CA ILE A 552 -0.80 -46.47 -11.35
C ILE A 552 0.10 -46.02 -10.21
N THR A 553 -0.03 -46.60 -9.01
CA THR A 553 0.83 -46.26 -7.86
C THR A 553 2.31 -46.50 -8.19
N ARG A 554 2.66 -47.63 -8.77
CA ARG A 554 4.07 -47.93 -9.14
C ARG A 554 4.61 -46.97 -10.17
N ILE A 555 3.84 -46.69 -11.22
CA ILE A 555 4.23 -45.74 -12.26
C ILE A 555 4.43 -44.36 -11.64
N SER A 556 3.50 -43.89 -10.82
CA SER A 556 3.56 -42.56 -10.17
C SER A 556 4.74 -42.42 -9.22
N VAL A 557 5.05 -43.46 -8.44
CA VAL A 557 6.24 -43.47 -7.57
C VAL A 557 7.53 -43.37 -8.38
N ILE A 558 7.63 -44.09 -9.50
CA ILE A 558 8.78 -43.99 -10.41
C ILE A 558 8.90 -42.57 -10.97
N ILE A 559 7.80 -41.99 -11.43
CA ILE A 559 7.78 -40.62 -11.96
C ILE A 559 8.25 -39.61 -10.88
N VAL A 560 7.77 -39.75 -9.66
CA VAL A 560 8.17 -38.86 -8.53
C VAL A 560 9.67 -38.99 -8.27
N ILE A 561 10.21 -40.25 -8.19
CA ILE A 561 11.64 -40.45 -7.94
C ILE A 561 12.49 -39.87 -9.07
N VAL A 562 12.11 -40.12 -10.33
CA VAL A 562 12.84 -39.58 -11.51
C VAL A 562 12.81 -38.05 -11.49
N SER A 563 11.64 -37.46 -11.22
CA SER A 563 11.48 -35.99 -11.17
C SER A 563 12.35 -35.38 -10.06
N MET A 564 12.33 -35.95 -8.85
CA MET A 564 13.18 -35.49 -7.74
C MET A 564 14.67 -35.62 -8.08
N THR A 565 15.07 -36.73 -8.70
CA THR A 565 16.46 -36.93 -9.09
C THR A 565 16.92 -35.93 -10.14
N MET A 566 16.06 -35.62 -11.14
CA MET A 566 16.35 -34.61 -12.14
C MET A 566 16.50 -33.22 -11.51
N MET A 567 15.60 -32.84 -10.60
CA MET A 567 15.68 -31.55 -9.91
C MET A 567 16.92 -31.44 -9.02
N MET A 568 17.29 -32.51 -8.32
CA MET A 568 18.53 -32.57 -7.52
C MET A 568 19.77 -32.39 -8.38
N ILE A 569 19.87 -33.12 -9.50
CA ILE A 569 20.99 -32.98 -10.44
C ILE A 569 21.05 -31.58 -10.99
N GLY A 570 19.92 -31.04 -11.45
CA GLY A 570 19.80 -29.68 -11.97
C GLY A 570 20.22 -28.60 -10.97
N GLY A 571 19.74 -28.71 -9.74
CA GLY A 571 20.08 -27.77 -8.64
C GLY A 571 21.56 -27.82 -8.25
N ILE A 572 22.14 -29.03 -8.15
CA ILE A 572 23.58 -29.21 -7.86
C ILE A 572 24.44 -28.65 -9.01
N MET A 573 24.04 -28.85 -10.26
CA MET A 573 24.75 -28.31 -11.42
C MET A 573 24.66 -26.77 -11.45
N HIS A 574 23.51 -26.21 -11.10
CA HIS A 574 23.31 -24.76 -10.99
C HIS A 574 24.17 -24.16 -9.88
N ALA A 575 24.13 -24.74 -8.67
CA ALA A 575 24.93 -24.32 -7.53
C ALA A 575 26.47 -24.35 -7.80
N LYS A 576 26.94 -25.35 -8.57
CA LYS A 576 28.35 -25.40 -9.00
C LYS A 576 28.72 -24.30 -10.01
N LYS A 577 27.76 -23.88 -10.85
CA LYS A 577 28.00 -22.89 -11.90
C LYS A 577 27.92 -21.45 -11.36
N HIS A 578 27.17 -21.27 -10.28
CA HIS A 578 26.96 -19.98 -9.62
C HIS A 578 27.25 -20.07 -8.11
N PRO A 579 28.52 -20.19 -7.70
CA PRO A 579 28.91 -20.34 -6.30
C PRO A 579 28.61 -19.10 -5.46
N GLU A 580 28.39 -17.94 -6.10
CA GLU A 580 28.06 -16.67 -5.45
C GLU A 580 26.65 -16.68 -4.80
N ASP A 581 25.75 -17.56 -5.26
CA ASP A 581 24.39 -17.68 -4.71
C ASP A 581 24.33 -18.50 -3.40
N GLY A 582 25.47 -18.91 -2.83
CA GLY A 582 25.58 -19.55 -1.51
C GLY A 582 24.95 -20.94 -1.38
N GLY A 583 24.56 -21.59 -2.50
CA GLY A 583 23.89 -22.89 -2.52
C GLY A 583 24.84 -24.06 -2.27
N SER A 584 24.82 -24.64 -1.04
CA SER A 584 25.46 -25.92 -0.77
C SER A 584 24.65 -27.05 -1.41
N ALA A 585 25.34 -28.11 -1.91
CA ALA A 585 24.66 -29.30 -2.44
C ALA A 585 23.67 -29.91 -1.42
N ALA A 586 24.00 -29.85 -0.13
CA ALA A 586 23.12 -30.31 0.95
C ALA A 586 21.82 -29.46 1.03
N ASN A 587 21.92 -28.14 0.86
CA ASN A 587 20.75 -27.27 0.85
C ASN A 587 19.83 -27.56 -0.34
N VAL A 588 20.39 -27.83 -1.53
CA VAL A 588 19.63 -28.19 -2.72
C VAL A 588 18.89 -29.51 -2.51
N VAL A 589 19.55 -30.53 -1.92
CA VAL A 589 18.90 -31.80 -1.60
C VAL A 589 17.74 -31.60 -0.63
N MET A 590 17.95 -30.81 0.41
CA MET A 590 16.93 -30.54 1.43
C MET A 590 15.75 -29.73 0.86
N GLU A 591 16.02 -28.75 0.01
CA GLU A 591 15.00 -27.97 -0.68
C GLU A 591 14.16 -28.83 -1.62
N VAL A 592 14.77 -29.67 -2.44
CA VAL A 592 14.03 -30.53 -3.38
C VAL A 592 13.25 -31.61 -2.64
N PHE A 593 13.86 -32.30 -1.68
CA PHE A 593 13.21 -33.41 -0.99
C PHE A 593 12.11 -32.97 -0.01
N LEU A 594 12.41 -32.02 0.86
CA LEU A 594 11.43 -31.53 1.85
C LEU A 594 10.66 -30.32 1.33
N GLY A 595 11.36 -29.31 0.80
CA GLY A 595 10.74 -28.04 0.39
C GLY A 595 9.69 -28.25 -0.69
N LYS A 596 10.05 -28.82 -1.84
CA LYS A 596 9.11 -29.00 -2.97
C LYS A 596 7.98 -29.98 -2.69
N THR A 597 8.24 -31.04 -1.91
CA THR A 597 7.18 -31.99 -1.52
C THR A 597 6.19 -31.37 -0.55
N VAL A 598 6.68 -30.67 0.49
CA VAL A 598 5.82 -29.99 1.46
C VAL A 598 5.07 -28.84 0.80
N GLU A 599 5.72 -28.09 -0.08
CA GLU A 599 5.10 -27.01 -0.86
C GLU A 599 3.93 -27.53 -1.71
N ALA A 600 4.13 -28.65 -2.42
CA ALA A 600 3.10 -29.28 -3.24
C ALA A 600 1.88 -29.70 -2.41
N LEU A 601 2.10 -30.32 -1.26
CA LEU A 601 1.03 -30.76 -0.34
C LEU A 601 0.33 -29.55 0.29
N ALA A 602 1.10 -28.58 0.79
CA ALA A 602 0.56 -27.38 1.47
C ALA A 602 -0.31 -26.55 0.53
N HIS A 603 0.13 -26.34 -0.71
CA HIS A 603 -0.66 -25.63 -1.71
C HIS A 603 -1.95 -26.38 -2.05
N THR A 604 -1.87 -27.69 -2.25
CA THR A 604 -3.08 -28.49 -2.54
C THR A 604 -4.07 -28.46 -1.39
N ILE A 605 -3.61 -28.68 -0.15
CA ILE A 605 -4.47 -28.64 1.04
C ILE A 605 -5.05 -27.24 1.27
N SER A 606 -4.33 -26.20 0.91
CA SER A 606 -4.86 -24.83 1.02
C SER A 606 -6.15 -24.60 0.22
N TYR A 607 -6.35 -25.32 -0.89
CA TYR A 607 -7.60 -25.28 -1.65
C TYR A 607 -8.77 -25.99 -0.96
N ALA A 608 -8.51 -26.86 0.02
CA ALA A 608 -9.57 -27.44 0.85
C ALA A 608 -10.38 -26.36 1.57
N ARG A 609 -9.78 -25.19 1.82
CA ARG A 609 -10.46 -24.03 2.40
C ARG A 609 -11.66 -23.58 1.59
N LEU A 610 -11.61 -23.70 0.26
CA LEU A 610 -12.74 -23.37 -0.60
C LEU A 610 -13.97 -24.23 -0.29
N GLY A 611 -13.74 -25.54 -0.05
CA GLY A 611 -14.83 -26.47 0.30
C GLY A 611 -15.28 -26.37 1.76
N ILE A 612 -14.43 -25.85 2.65
CA ILE A 612 -14.81 -25.66 4.07
C ILE A 612 -15.62 -24.37 4.24
N MET A 613 -15.40 -23.37 3.38
CA MET A 613 -16.12 -22.09 3.44
C MET A 613 -17.51 -22.15 2.79
N LEU A 614 -17.76 -23.09 1.89
CA LEU A 614 -19.06 -23.49 1.39
C LEU A 614 -19.86 -24.19 2.50
#